data_88325fce2f3440acb67d2a6524e4c0fd
#
_entry.id   88325fce2f3440acb67d2a6524e4c0fd
#
_cell.length_a   1.000
_cell.length_b   1.000
_cell.length_c   1.000
_cell.angle_alpha   90.00
_cell.angle_beta   90.00
_cell.angle_gamma   90.00
#
_symmetry.space_group_name_H-M   'P 1'
#
loop_
_entity.id
_entity.type
_entity.pdbx_description
1 polymer ?
#
loop_
_entity_poly.entity_id
_entity_poly.type
_entity_poly.pdbx_seq_one_letter_code
_entity_poly.pdbx_strand_id
1 'polypeptide(L)'
;LSREPEEQRVTLGDTLKVKIPISGKGPYSFKVKKDDQSLPDSDRVRVQEFDDYILVTIPDVERDDAGKYSINVANDSGSCNVPLKVKVIAPPLPPTGPLEISNVGKDHATLSWKPPKDDGGSRVAGYIVERRDTSKGPDAWIPVTQACKETTFTVPSLLDGHEYEFRVLAFNENGTSEPLRSSSPVVAKLPFSMKEKYRK
;
A
#
# COMPACT_ATOMS: atom_id res chain seq x y z
N LEU A 1 25.17 -23.28 -6.53
CA LEU A 1 24.31 -22.93 -5.37
C LEU A 1 23.79 -21.52 -5.59
N SER A 2 22.54 -21.39 -6.05
CA SER A 2 21.86 -20.11 -6.17
C SER A 2 21.66 -19.56 -4.76
N ARG A 3 22.42 -18.53 -4.39
CA ARG A 3 22.09 -17.73 -3.20
C ARG A 3 20.75 -17.06 -3.45
N GLU A 4 19.82 -17.24 -2.54
CA GLU A 4 18.62 -16.42 -2.54
C GLU A 4 18.99 -14.93 -2.38
N PRO A 5 18.23 -14.02 -3.02
CA PRO A 5 18.48 -12.61 -2.88
C PRO A 5 18.41 -12.19 -1.41
N GLU A 6 19.39 -11.45 -0.96
CA GLU A 6 19.36 -10.86 0.38
C GLU A 6 18.28 -9.78 0.42
N GLU A 7 17.36 -9.89 1.38
CA GLU A 7 16.27 -8.92 1.54
C GLU A 7 16.76 -7.68 2.31
N GLN A 8 16.60 -6.52 1.70
CA GLN A 8 16.87 -5.23 2.31
C GLN A 8 15.55 -4.53 2.59
N ARG A 9 15.34 -4.16 3.84
CA ARG A 9 14.17 -3.42 4.29
C ARG A 9 14.52 -1.96 4.48
N VAL A 10 13.71 -1.08 3.94
CA VAL A 10 13.89 0.37 4.04
C VAL A 10 12.54 1.04 4.21
N THR A 11 12.47 2.00 5.12
CA THR A 11 11.25 2.77 5.34
C THR A 11 11.03 3.77 4.21
N LEU A 12 9.78 3.91 3.77
CA LEU A 12 9.37 4.90 2.78
C LEU A 12 9.93 6.29 3.14
N GLY A 13 10.60 6.94 2.19
CA GLY A 13 11.23 8.25 2.35
C GLY A 13 12.66 8.22 2.88
N ASP A 14 13.13 7.09 3.40
CA ASP A 14 14.51 6.95 3.84
C ASP A 14 15.45 6.64 2.66
N THR A 15 16.75 6.68 2.92
CA THR A 15 17.77 6.31 1.95
C THR A 15 18.24 4.89 2.21
N LEU A 16 18.15 4.04 1.20
CA LEU A 16 18.72 2.70 1.25
C LEU A 16 20.21 2.75 0.86
N LYS A 17 21.06 2.17 1.69
CA LYS A 17 22.49 1.97 1.41
C LYS A 17 22.84 0.51 1.65
N VAL A 18 23.32 -0.16 0.60
CA VAL A 18 23.72 -1.56 0.67
C VAL A 18 25.20 -1.66 0.29
N LYS A 19 25.99 -2.16 1.24
CA LYS A 19 27.40 -2.42 1.05
C LYS A 19 27.63 -3.86 0.64
N ILE A 20 28.17 -4.08 -0.54
CA ILE A 20 28.40 -5.41 -1.11
C ILE A 20 29.92 -5.62 -1.22
N PRO A 21 30.50 -6.55 -0.44
CA PRO A 21 31.92 -6.86 -0.52
C PRO A 21 32.27 -7.42 -1.92
N ILE A 22 33.37 -6.97 -2.47
CA ILE A 22 33.95 -7.49 -3.72
C ILE A 22 35.42 -7.86 -3.53
N SER A 23 35.86 -8.84 -4.29
CA SER A 23 37.26 -9.20 -4.41
C SER A 23 37.72 -9.16 -5.88
N GLY A 24 38.90 -8.70 -6.14
CA GLY A 24 39.44 -8.55 -7.50
C GLY A 24 40.02 -7.17 -7.71
N LYS A 25 40.34 -6.87 -8.97
CA LYS A 25 40.92 -5.58 -9.36
C LYS A 25 39.97 -4.81 -10.26
N GLY A 26 39.76 -3.54 -9.89
CA GLY A 26 39.07 -2.60 -10.77
C GLY A 26 39.92 -2.17 -11.97
N PRO A 27 39.35 -1.36 -12.84
CA PRO A 27 38.01 -0.78 -12.74
C PRO A 27 36.90 -1.78 -13.06
N TYR A 28 35.73 -1.58 -12.43
CA TYR A 28 34.56 -2.39 -12.69
C TYR A 28 33.52 -1.60 -13.50
N SER A 29 32.74 -2.34 -14.29
CA SER A 29 31.51 -1.81 -14.90
C SER A 29 30.29 -2.41 -14.22
N PHE A 30 29.21 -1.62 -14.16
CA PHE A 30 27.98 -2.01 -13.48
C PHE A 30 26.78 -1.91 -14.41
N LYS A 31 25.91 -2.92 -14.36
CA LYS A 31 24.60 -2.88 -15.01
C LYS A 31 23.55 -3.31 -13.99
N VAL A 32 22.50 -2.51 -13.84
CA VAL A 32 21.43 -2.77 -12.92
C VAL A 32 20.17 -3.14 -13.69
N LYS A 33 19.55 -4.24 -13.27
CA LYS A 33 18.22 -4.66 -13.71
C LYS A 33 17.29 -4.66 -12.52
N LYS A 34 16.05 -4.30 -12.76
CA LYS A 34 14.97 -4.42 -11.79
C LYS A 34 13.85 -5.24 -12.42
N ASP A 35 13.40 -6.30 -11.73
CA ASP A 35 12.37 -7.22 -12.21
C ASP A 35 12.66 -7.70 -13.65
N ASP A 36 13.92 -8.11 -13.91
CA ASP A 36 14.46 -8.57 -15.19
C ASP A 36 14.49 -7.52 -16.32
N GLN A 37 14.23 -6.26 -16.02
CA GLN A 37 14.30 -5.17 -16.99
C GLN A 37 15.49 -4.27 -16.71
N SER A 38 16.22 -3.89 -17.77
CA SER A 38 17.32 -2.94 -17.63
C SER A 38 16.80 -1.58 -17.17
N LEU A 39 17.39 -1.06 -16.11
CA LEU A 39 17.14 0.31 -15.69
C LEU A 39 17.94 1.26 -16.61
N PRO A 40 17.29 2.33 -17.11
CA PRO A 40 18.03 3.40 -17.77
C PRO A 40 18.98 4.05 -16.74
N ASP A 41 20.03 4.71 -17.23
CA ASP A 41 20.88 5.54 -16.39
C ASP A 41 20.02 6.58 -15.69
N SER A 42 19.67 6.29 -14.46
CA SER A 42 18.84 7.15 -13.63
C SER A 42 19.56 7.45 -12.33
N ASP A 43 19.30 8.61 -11.78
CA ASP A 43 19.84 9.01 -10.48
C ASP A 43 19.20 8.23 -9.31
N ARG A 44 18.21 7.37 -9.58
CA ARG A 44 17.49 6.61 -8.54
C ARG A 44 18.36 5.56 -7.88
N VAL A 45 19.06 4.76 -8.69
CA VAL A 45 19.91 3.69 -8.17
C VAL A 45 21.35 4.03 -8.51
N ARG A 46 22.14 4.30 -7.49
CA ARG A 46 23.56 4.68 -7.64
C ARG A 46 24.44 3.54 -7.19
N VAL A 47 25.41 3.17 -8.00
CA VAL A 47 26.43 2.19 -7.66
C VAL A 47 27.78 2.88 -7.66
N GLN A 48 28.46 2.84 -6.51
CA GLN A 48 29.79 3.43 -6.33
C GLN A 48 30.81 2.36 -6.01
N GLU A 49 31.98 2.44 -6.65
CA GLU A 49 33.10 1.53 -6.43
C GLU A 49 34.01 2.08 -5.35
N PHE A 50 34.37 1.18 -4.40
CA PHE A 50 35.42 1.40 -3.41
C PHE A 50 36.41 0.24 -3.48
N ASP A 51 37.52 0.29 -2.77
CA ASP A 51 38.65 -0.67 -2.90
C ASP A 51 38.23 -2.13 -2.70
N ASP A 52 37.37 -2.40 -1.73
CA ASP A 52 36.98 -3.76 -1.33
C ASP A 52 35.46 -3.99 -1.29
N TYR A 53 34.68 -3.01 -1.74
CA TYR A 53 33.22 -3.12 -1.82
C TYR A 53 32.62 -2.16 -2.85
N ILE A 54 31.38 -2.43 -3.21
CA ILE A 54 30.52 -1.49 -3.91
C ILE A 54 29.41 -1.03 -2.98
N LEU A 55 28.97 0.21 -3.14
CA LEU A 55 27.87 0.80 -2.42
C LEU A 55 26.71 1.06 -3.36
N VAL A 56 25.57 0.42 -3.09
CA VAL A 56 24.32 0.66 -3.80
C VAL A 56 23.47 1.60 -2.96
N THR A 57 23.08 2.73 -3.54
CA THR A 57 22.28 3.76 -2.86
C THR A 57 20.99 4.05 -3.62
N ILE A 58 19.88 4.03 -2.91
CA ILE A 58 18.58 4.50 -3.40
C ILE A 58 18.09 5.60 -2.45
N PRO A 59 18.17 6.88 -2.85
CA PRO A 59 17.74 7.98 -2.00
C PRO A 59 16.22 8.15 -2.05
N ASP A 60 15.65 8.72 -0.99
CA ASP A 60 14.22 9.06 -0.89
C ASP A 60 13.32 7.93 -1.42
N VAL A 61 13.41 6.76 -0.80
CA VAL A 61 12.77 5.54 -1.28
C VAL A 61 11.27 5.74 -1.45
N GLU A 62 10.79 5.36 -2.61
CA GLU A 62 9.38 5.35 -2.99
C GLU A 62 8.84 3.90 -3.02
N ARG A 63 7.53 3.74 -3.04
CA ARG A 63 6.89 2.42 -3.10
C ARG A 63 7.34 1.60 -4.31
N ASP A 64 7.50 2.25 -5.46
CA ASP A 64 7.92 1.62 -6.71
C ASP A 64 9.39 1.17 -6.69
N ASP A 65 10.17 1.58 -5.70
CA ASP A 65 11.54 1.10 -5.54
C ASP A 65 11.59 -0.34 -5.00
N ALA A 66 10.51 -0.86 -4.46
CA ALA A 66 10.42 -2.26 -4.05
C ALA A 66 10.53 -3.19 -5.26
N GLY A 67 11.28 -4.27 -5.12
CA GLY A 67 11.41 -5.26 -6.18
C GLY A 67 12.69 -6.07 -6.09
N LYS A 68 12.91 -6.87 -7.13
CA LYS A 68 14.10 -7.71 -7.28
C LYS A 68 15.09 -7.02 -8.19
N TYR A 69 16.25 -6.69 -7.64
CA TYR A 69 17.35 -6.10 -8.40
C TYR A 69 18.41 -7.13 -8.70
N SER A 70 19.06 -7.01 -9.84
CA SER A 70 20.25 -7.74 -10.19
C SER A 70 21.33 -6.76 -10.64
N ILE A 71 22.47 -6.78 -9.98
CA ILE A 71 23.60 -5.92 -10.29
C ILE A 71 24.68 -6.78 -10.94
N ASN A 72 24.93 -6.55 -12.22
CA ASN A 72 26.05 -7.17 -12.92
C ASN A 72 27.30 -6.35 -12.68
N VAL A 73 28.29 -6.98 -12.08
CA VAL A 73 29.62 -6.40 -11.80
C VAL A 73 30.63 -7.09 -12.70
N ALA A 74 31.29 -6.36 -13.55
CA ALA A 74 32.25 -6.90 -14.52
C ALA A 74 33.57 -6.16 -14.52
N ASN A 75 34.65 -6.90 -14.73
CA ASN A 75 36.00 -6.40 -15.04
C ASN A 75 36.58 -7.18 -16.21
N ASP A 76 37.86 -6.97 -16.51
CA ASP A 76 38.56 -7.66 -17.63
C ASP A 76 38.64 -9.19 -17.44
N SER A 77 38.51 -9.68 -16.22
CA SER A 77 38.65 -11.11 -15.89
C SER A 77 37.32 -11.86 -15.85
N GLY A 78 36.20 -11.17 -15.89
CA GLY A 78 34.89 -11.80 -15.84
C GLY A 78 33.78 -10.93 -15.25
N SER A 79 32.65 -11.56 -14.96
CA SER A 79 31.49 -10.88 -14.39
C SER A 79 30.76 -11.75 -13.40
N CYS A 80 30.03 -11.13 -12.51
CA CYS A 80 29.06 -11.79 -11.62
C CYS A 80 27.81 -10.96 -11.45
N ASN A 81 26.70 -11.65 -11.13
CA ASN A 81 25.45 -11.01 -10.81
C ASN A 81 25.20 -11.07 -9.30
N VAL A 82 24.86 -9.93 -8.72
CA VAL A 82 24.49 -9.82 -7.31
C VAL A 82 22.99 -9.61 -7.21
N PRO A 83 22.24 -10.58 -6.67
CA PRO A 83 20.81 -10.40 -6.45
C PRO A 83 20.59 -9.54 -5.20
N LEU A 84 19.59 -8.67 -5.28
CA LEU A 84 19.19 -7.79 -4.18
C LEU A 84 17.69 -7.64 -4.20
N LYS A 85 17.05 -7.98 -3.08
CA LYS A 85 15.60 -7.78 -2.93
C LYS A 85 15.36 -6.57 -2.02
N VAL A 86 14.63 -5.59 -2.54
CA VAL A 86 14.27 -4.39 -1.79
C VAL A 86 12.81 -4.45 -1.39
N LYS A 87 12.56 -4.27 -0.10
CA LYS A 87 11.24 -4.20 0.51
C LYS A 87 11.05 -2.82 1.13
N VAL A 88 10.03 -2.10 0.68
CA VAL A 88 9.71 -0.76 1.20
C VAL A 88 8.67 -0.89 2.31
N ILE A 89 9.02 -0.37 3.48
CA ILE A 89 8.19 -0.45 4.70
C ILE A 89 7.39 0.85 4.83
N ALA A 90 6.08 0.71 4.82
CA ALA A 90 5.14 1.83 4.86
C ALA A 90 3.77 1.39 5.37
N PRO A 91 2.87 2.33 5.71
CA PRO A 91 1.45 2.02 5.80
C PRO A 91 0.92 1.50 4.46
N PRO A 92 -0.19 0.75 4.44
CA PRO A 92 -0.79 0.34 3.18
C PRO A 92 -1.23 1.54 2.34
N LEU A 93 -1.40 1.35 1.04
CA LEU A 93 -2.22 2.25 0.23
C LEU A 93 -3.68 2.18 0.70
N PRO A 94 -4.52 3.18 0.36
CA PRO A 94 -5.95 3.09 0.63
C PRO A 94 -6.56 1.82 0.06
N PRO A 95 -7.66 1.31 0.65
CA PRO A 95 -8.43 0.26 0.01
C PRO A 95 -8.78 0.65 -1.43
N THR A 96 -8.85 -0.34 -2.33
CA THR A 96 -9.15 -0.08 -3.73
C THR A 96 -10.66 0.07 -3.92
N GLY A 97 -11.05 1.15 -4.60
CA GLY A 97 -12.43 1.49 -4.88
C GLY A 97 -13.00 0.92 -6.15
N PRO A 98 -14.23 1.28 -6.41
CA PRO A 98 -15.04 2.22 -5.62
C PRO A 98 -15.50 1.62 -4.29
N LEU A 99 -15.82 2.48 -3.31
CA LEU A 99 -16.52 2.06 -2.10
C LEU A 99 -18.00 1.89 -2.45
N GLU A 100 -18.43 0.64 -2.60
CA GLU A 100 -19.79 0.31 -2.96
C GLU A 100 -20.70 0.29 -1.73
N ILE A 101 -21.87 0.90 -1.85
CA ILE A 101 -22.87 0.93 -0.81
C ILE A 101 -24.12 0.22 -1.32
N SER A 102 -24.56 -0.78 -0.57
CA SER A 102 -25.70 -1.61 -0.90
C SER A 102 -26.54 -1.91 0.33
N ASN A 103 -27.67 -2.58 0.15
CA ASN A 103 -28.54 -3.03 1.24
C ASN A 103 -28.82 -1.90 2.24
N VAL A 104 -29.18 -0.72 1.74
CA VAL A 104 -29.47 0.44 2.57
C VAL A 104 -30.86 0.29 3.19
N GLY A 105 -30.92 0.41 4.52
CA GLY A 105 -32.16 0.42 5.28
C GLY A 105 -32.27 1.67 6.14
N LYS A 106 -33.28 1.71 6.99
CA LYS A 106 -33.51 2.85 7.90
C LYS A 106 -32.46 2.97 9.00
N ASP A 107 -31.73 1.90 9.28
CA ASP A 107 -30.78 1.80 10.39
C ASP A 107 -29.44 1.14 10.00
N HIS A 108 -29.24 0.81 8.74
CA HIS A 108 -28.02 0.14 8.29
C HIS A 108 -27.68 0.43 6.82
N ALA A 109 -26.43 0.20 6.47
CA ALA A 109 -25.93 0.18 5.09
C ALA A 109 -24.74 -0.77 4.99
N THR A 110 -24.63 -1.50 3.89
CA THR A 110 -23.52 -2.43 3.65
C THR A 110 -22.51 -1.78 2.74
N LEU A 111 -21.24 -1.80 3.16
CA LEU A 111 -20.10 -1.30 2.41
C LEU A 111 -19.29 -2.46 1.87
N SER A 112 -18.78 -2.31 0.65
CA SER A 112 -17.88 -3.27 0.02
C SER A 112 -16.76 -2.54 -0.70
N TRP A 113 -15.56 -3.07 -0.61
CA TRP A 113 -14.34 -2.50 -1.20
C TRP A 113 -13.40 -3.63 -1.61
N LYS A 114 -12.25 -3.27 -2.17
CA LYS A 114 -11.19 -4.22 -2.51
C LYS A 114 -9.93 -3.94 -1.69
N PRO A 115 -9.07 -4.94 -1.48
CA PRO A 115 -7.81 -4.73 -0.78
C PRO A 115 -6.94 -3.66 -1.43
N PRO A 116 -6.03 -3.01 -0.66
CA PRO A 116 -5.03 -2.12 -1.21
C PRO A 116 -4.18 -2.79 -2.29
N LYS A 117 -3.75 -2.03 -3.28
CA LYS A 117 -2.80 -2.50 -4.32
C LYS A 117 -1.39 -2.70 -3.78
N ASP A 118 -1.05 -2.01 -2.71
CA ASP A 118 0.25 -2.10 -2.02
C ASP A 118 -0.02 -2.19 -0.52
N ASP A 119 0.51 -3.25 0.10
CA ASP A 119 0.32 -3.49 1.54
C ASP A 119 1.37 -2.79 2.41
N GLY A 120 2.28 -2.04 1.81
CA GLY A 120 3.34 -1.35 2.54
C GLY A 120 4.44 -2.25 3.07
N GLY A 121 4.62 -3.41 2.44
CA GLY A 121 5.67 -4.37 2.82
C GLY A 121 5.33 -5.23 4.04
N SER A 122 4.15 -5.07 4.61
CA SER A 122 3.61 -5.91 5.69
C SER A 122 2.13 -6.15 5.43
N ARG A 123 1.69 -7.35 5.74
CA ARG A 123 0.31 -7.77 5.51
C ARG A 123 -0.68 -6.77 6.09
N VAL A 124 -1.74 -6.47 5.35
CA VAL A 124 -2.89 -5.70 5.85
C VAL A 124 -3.49 -6.44 7.03
N ALA A 125 -3.45 -5.82 8.21
CA ALA A 125 -3.96 -6.41 9.45
C ALA A 125 -5.48 -6.27 9.57
N GLY A 126 -6.06 -5.27 8.93
CA GLY A 126 -7.49 -5.04 8.94
C GLY A 126 -7.88 -3.69 8.35
N TYR A 127 -9.15 -3.36 8.54
CA TYR A 127 -9.75 -2.13 8.05
C TYR A 127 -10.47 -1.38 9.18
N ILE A 128 -10.43 -0.07 9.08
CA ILE A 128 -11.19 0.84 9.92
C ILE A 128 -12.32 1.38 9.06
N VAL A 129 -13.55 1.22 9.53
CA VAL A 129 -14.74 1.76 8.87
C VAL A 129 -15.26 2.93 9.70
N GLU A 130 -15.44 4.06 9.05
CA GLU A 130 -15.92 5.28 9.70
C GLU A 130 -17.14 5.82 8.97
N ARG A 131 -18.02 6.47 9.74
CA ARG A 131 -19.20 7.17 9.24
C ARG A 131 -19.19 8.62 9.68
N ARG A 132 -19.84 9.46 8.90
CA ARG A 132 -20.11 10.85 9.27
C ARG A 132 -21.56 11.19 8.91
N ASP A 133 -22.31 11.65 9.89
CA ASP A 133 -23.61 12.28 9.65
C ASP A 133 -23.36 13.66 9.03
N THR A 134 -23.89 13.91 7.85
CA THR A 134 -23.60 15.15 7.11
C THR A 134 -24.18 16.41 7.77
N SER A 135 -25.09 16.25 8.72
CA SER A 135 -25.60 17.35 9.54
C SER A 135 -24.61 17.79 10.64
N LYS A 136 -23.59 16.98 10.90
CA LYS A 136 -22.49 17.29 11.83
C LYS A 136 -21.36 17.99 11.05
N GLY A 137 -20.36 18.49 11.76
CA GLY A 137 -19.21 19.16 11.13
C GLY A 137 -18.42 18.28 10.17
N PRO A 138 -17.57 18.88 9.31
CA PRO A 138 -16.81 18.13 8.31
C PRO A 138 -15.82 17.13 8.88
N ASP A 139 -15.41 17.30 10.13
CA ASP A 139 -14.48 16.43 10.83
C ASP A 139 -15.17 15.45 11.80
N ALA A 140 -16.49 15.35 11.75
CA ALA A 140 -17.29 14.51 12.66
C ALA A 140 -17.32 13.04 12.22
N TRP A 141 -16.17 12.49 11.87
CA TRP A 141 -16.01 11.08 11.56
C TRP A 141 -15.97 10.24 12.84
N ILE A 142 -16.77 9.18 12.86
CA ILE A 142 -16.89 8.26 13.99
C ILE A 142 -16.51 6.86 13.53
N PRO A 143 -15.54 6.19 14.19
CA PRO A 143 -15.22 4.80 13.89
C PRO A 143 -16.42 3.91 14.21
N VAL A 144 -16.79 3.05 13.27
CA VAL A 144 -17.81 2.02 13.46
C VAL A 144 -17.16 0.69 13.84
N THR A 145 -16.02 0.39 13.21
CA THR A 145 -15.15 -0.72 13.59
C THR A 145 -13.69 -0.34 13.31
N GLN A 146 -12.78 -0.84 14.13
CA GLN A 146 -11.34 -0.64 13.98
C GLN A 146 -10.59 -1.95 13.73
N ALA A 147 -11.30 -3.04 13.51
CA ALA A 147 -10.70 -4.36 13.37
C ALA A 147 -11.44 -5.27 12.38
N CYS A 148 -12.01 -4.69 11.33
CA CYS A 148 -12.64 -5.47 10.26
C CYS A 148 -11.57 -6.17 9.44
N LYS A 149 -11.65 -7.50 9.32
CA LYS A 149 -10.70 -8.29 8.53
C LYS A 149 -11.19 -8.61 7.13
N GLU A 150 -12.44 -8.40 6.86
CA GLU A 150 -13.07 -8.65 5.57
C GLU A 150 -13.16 -7.36 4.75
N THR A 151 -13.46 -7.48 3.46
CA THR A 151 -13.62 -6.35 2.55
C THR A 151 -15.08 -5.92 2.38
N THR A 152 -15.89 -6.27 3.35
CA THR A 152 -17.30 -5.88 3.45
C THR A 152 -17.68 -5.69 4.92
N PHE A 153 -18.57 -4.75 5.18
CA PHE A 153 -19.05 -4.48 6.53
C PHE A 153 -20.44 -3.82 6.46
N THR A 154 -21.35 -4.29 7.29
CA THR A 154 -22.66 -3.65 7.46
C THR A 154 -22.61 -2.69 8.63
N VAL A 155 -22.74 -1.41 8.34
CA VAL A 155 -22.76 -0.34 9.34
C VAL A 155 -24.14 -0.34 10.01
N PRO A 156 -24.20 -0.60 11.32
CA PRO A 156 -25.45 -0.60 12.06
C PRO A 156 -25.76 0.78 12.68
N SER A 157 -26.90 0.87 13.32
CA SER A 157 -27.26 1.98 14.20
C SER A 157 -27.30 3.35 13.52
N LEU A 158 -27.63 3.37 12.23
CA LEU A 158 -27.93 4.60 11.52
C LEU A 158 -29.31 5.14 11.96
N LEU A 159 -29.47 6.46 11.90
CA LEU A 159 -30.73 7.11 12.22
C LEU A 159 -31.59 7.27 10.98
N ASP A 160 -32.83 6.83 11.04
CA ASP A 160 -33.79 6.90 9.95
C ASP A 160 -33.92 8.34 9.42
N GLY A 161 -33.76 8.50 8.11
CA GLY A 161 -33.83 9.79 7.43
C GLY A 161 -32.57 10.64 7.47
N HIS A 162 -31.53 10.23 8.22
CA HIS A 162 -30.27 10.94 8.27
C HIS A 162 -29.39 10.59 7.04
N GLU A 163 -28.59 11.55 6.61
CA GLU A 163 -27.64 11.40 5.52
C GLU A 163 -26.25 11.12 6.05
N TYR A 164 -25.57 10.14 5.46
CA TYR A 164 -24.25 9.70 5.89
C TYR A 164 -23.25 9.64 4.75
N GLU A 165 -22.01 9.94 5.08
CA GLU A 165 -20.83 9.59 4.30
C GLU A 165 -20.06 8.47 5.00
N PHE A 166 -19.40 7.64 4.20
CA PHE A 166 -18.59 6.52 4.71
C PHE A 166 -17.17 6.60 4.17
N ARG A 167 -16.23 6.09 4.93
CA ARG A 167 -14.86 5.88 4.50
C ARG A 167 -14.25 4.66 5.15
N VAL A 168 -13.28 4.06 4.45
CA VAL A 168 -12.57 2.87 4.91
C VAL A 168 -11.08 3.11 4.80
N LEU A 169 -10.35 2.76 5.85
CA LEU A 169 -8.90 2.86 5.91
C LEU A 169 -8.34 1.46 6.13
N ALA A 170 -7.22 1.16 5.49
CA ALA A 170 -6.46 -0.06 5.72
C ALA A 170 -5.34 0.21 6.71
N PHE A 171 -4.97 -0.77 7.51
CA PHE A 171 -3.83 -0.65 8.42
C PHE A 171 -2.99 -1.92 8.43
N ASN A 172 -1.71 -1.74 8.70
CA ASN A 172 -0.74 -2.79 8.99
C ASN A 172 0.08 -2.39 10.23
N GLU A 173 1.10 -3.16 10.57
CA GLU A 173 1.99 -2.84 11.69
C GLU A 173 2.77 -1.52 11.53
N ASN A 174 2.87 -0.99 10.31
CA ASN A 174 3.61 0.24 10.00
C ASN A 174 2.73 1.50 10.03
N GLY A 175 1.42 1.36 10.12
CA GLY A 175 0.50 2.48 10.21
C GLY A 175 -0.82 2.29 9.46
N THR A 176 -1.54 3.39 9.33
CA THR A 176 -2.89 3.45 8.73
C THR A 176 -2.83 4.23 7.41
N SER A 177 -3.53 3.73 6.40
CA SER A 177 -3.62 4.36 5.08
C SER A 177 -4.44 5.66 5.10
N GLU A 178 -4.35 6.42 4.01
CA GLU A 178 -5.37 7.40 3.67
C GLU A 178 -6.72 6.69 3.39
N PRO A 179 -7.85 7.38 3.54
CA PRO A 179 -9.17 6.74 3.39
C PRO A 179 -9.60 6.56 1.94
N LEU A 180 -10.36 5.49 1.70
CA LEU A 180 -11.25 5.37 0.55
C LEU A 180 -12.62 5.90 0.96
N ARG A 181 -13.12 6.91 0.27
CA ARG A 181 -14.40 7.57 0.56
C ARG A 181 -15.51 7.12 -0.38
N SER A 182 -16.74 7.13 0.12
CA SER A 182 -17.92 7.01 -0.74
C SER A 182 -18.03 8.22 -1.69
N SER A 183 -18.51 7.96 -2.92
CA SER A 183 -18.59 8.98 -3.97
C SER A 183 -19.69 10.01 -3.71
N SER A 184 -20.74 9.63 -2.99
CA SER A 184 -21.88 10.48 -2.65
C SER A 184 -22.47 10.10 -1.30
N PRO A 185 -23.13 11.03 -0.62
CA PRO A 185 -23.85 10.73 0.62
C PRO A 185 -25.02 9.77 0.39
N VAL A 186 -25.37 9.03 1.43
CA VAL A 186 -26.47 8.05 1.42
C VAL A 186 -27.43 8.38 2.54
N VAL A 187 -28.73 8.40 2.24
CA VAL A 187 -29.77 8.58 3.23
C VAL A 187 -30.23 7.23 3.77
N ALA A 188 -30.21 7.07 5.09
CA ALA A 188 -30.67 5.87 5.76
C ALA A 188 -32.20 5.83 5.73
N LYS A 189 -32.74 5.06 4.81
CA LYS A 189 -34.18 4.86 4.65
C LYS A 189 -34.49 3.57 3.90
N LEU A 190 -35.69 3.04 4.08
CA LEU A 190 -36.15 1.91 3.28
C LEU A 190 -36.29 2.32 1.80
N PRO A 191 -35.93 1.45 0.85
CA PRO A 191 -36.21 1.68 -0.56
C PRO A 191 -37.70 1.89 -0.80
N PHE A 192 -38.06 2.75 -1.78
CA PHE A 192 -39.43 3.11 -2.08
C PHE A 192 -40.32 1.89 -2.34
N SER A 193 -39.81 0.90 -3.05
CA SER A 193 -40.51 -0.36 -3.36
C SER A 193 -40.91 -1.17 -2.12
N MET A 194 -40.23 -0.99 -0.99
CA MET A 194 -40.58 -1.68 0.27
C MET A 194 -41.64 -0.93 1.07
N LYS A 195 -41.74 0.39 0.90
CA LYS A 195 -42.77 1.19 1.60
C LYS A 195 -44.18 0.85 1.13
N GLU A 196 -44.36 0.49 -0.14
CA GLU A 196 -45.70 0.10 -0.65
C GLU A 196 -46.15 -1.27 -0.12
N LYS A 197 -45.22 -2.19 0.14
CA LYS A 197 -45.54 -3.53 0.63
C LYS A 197 -46.06 -3.56 2.07
N TYR A 198 -45.81 -2.51 2.83
CA TYR A 198 -46.19 -2.42 4.24
C TYR A 198 -47.20 -1.31 4.55
N ARG A 199 -47.81 -0.70 3.51
CA ARG A 199 -48.96 0.17 3.68
C ARG A 199 -50.23 -0.69 3.85
N LYS A 200 -50.55 -0.98 5.10
CA LYS A 200 -51.93 -1.41 5.53
C LYS A 200 -52.35 -0.55 6.68
#